data_58c9b96d56edafb5db00d707cd164718
#
_entry.id   58c9b96d56edafb5db00d707cd164718
#
_cell.length_a   1.000
_cell.length_b   1.000
_cell.length_c   1.000
_cell.angle_alpha   90.00
_cell.angle_beta   90.00
_cell.angle_gamma   90.00
#
_symmetry.space_group_name_H-M   'P 1'
#
loop_
_entity.id
_entity.type
_entity.pdbx_description
1 polymer ?
#
loop_
_entity_poly.entity_id
_entity_poly.type
_entity_poly.pdbx_seq_one_letter_code
_entity_poly.pdbx_strand_id
1 'polypeptide(L)'
;VETQLFERKSLALRSEEKSIIRELQKSARQERFELIEKRDELLKNQLLNETCGGIRDTSTNKTLIKAKTLLNKKRIISLDYEELSLKSPWVESPVKWQNILRIWKNYRRNLKQIEEDLEKKIFKLRVGDELQQGVMKLAKVYIAQKRKVSIGDKMAGRHGNKGIVSIIVPEEDMP
;
A
#
# COMPACT_ATOMS: atom_id res chain seq x y z
N VAL A 1 4.08 -8.58 26.84
CA VAL A 1 5.26 -9.33 26.36
C VAL A 1 5.13 -9.41 24.85
N GLU A 2 6.10 -8.87 24.14
CA GLU A 2 6.19 -8.97 22.69
C GLU A 2 7.36 -9.91 22.34
N THR A 3 7.12 -10.86 21.45
CA THR A 3 8.14 -11.84 21.06
C THR A 3 8.37 -11.75 19.56
N GLN A 4 9.61 -11.49 19.15
CA GLN A 4 10.04 -11.53 17.77
C GLN A 4 10.87 -12.78 17.53
N LEU A 5 10.47 -13.62 16.59
CA LEU A 5 11.11 -14.86 16.21
C LEU A 5 11.86 -14.69 14.90
N PHE A 6 13.14 -15.00 14.90
CA PHE A 6 14.00 -15.03 13.71
C PHE A 6 14.47 -16.45 13.48
N GLU A 7 14.31 -16.95 12.28
CA GLU A 7 14.66 -18.32 11.92
C GLU A 7 15.55 -18.38 10.68
N ARG A 8 16.62 -19.17 10.76
CA ARG A 8 17.50 -19.40 9.61
C ARG A 8 16.81 -20.35 8.64
N LYS A 9 16.81 -20.01 7.36
CA LYS A 9 16.20 -20.83 6.32
C LYS A 9 16.89 -22.19 6.19
N SER A 10 16.13 -23.26 6.38
CA SER A 10 16.52 -24.62 6.05
C SER A 10 16.14 -24.97 4.60
N LEU A 11 16.77 -26.01 4.02
CA LEU A 11 16.45 -26.50 2.68
C LEU A 11 14.99 -26.97 2.55
N ALA A 12 14.39 -27.48 3.63
CA ALA A 12 12.99 -27.90 3.66
C ALA A 12 12.00 -26.71 3.50
N LEU A 13 12.32 -25.54 4.07
CA LEU A 13 11.50 -24.33 3.94
C LEU A 13 11.45 -23.77 2.52
N ARG A 14 12.44 -24.08 1.67
CA ARG A 14 12.45 -23.62 0.26
C ARG A 14 11.31 -24.20 -0.61
N SER A 15 10.79 -25.36 -0.25
CA SER A 15 9.64 -25.95 -0.96
C SER A 15 8.34 -25.26 -0.57
N GLU A 16 8.20 -24.88 0.70
CA GLU A 16 7.03 -24.14 1.22
C GLU A 16 7.02 -22.69 0.75
N GLU A 17 8.19 -22.06 0.56
CA GLU A 17 8.30 -20.71 0.01
C GLU A 17 7.62 -20.56 -1.35
N LYS A 18 7.76 -21.55 -2.22
CA LYS A 18 7.14 -21.50 -3.56
C LYS A 18 5.61 -21.48 -3.48
N SER A 19 5.03 -22.20 -2.52
CA SER A 19 3.57 -22.18 -2.30
C SER A 19 3.12 -20.82 -1.76
N ILE A 20 3.82 -20.29 -0.76
CA ILE A 20 3.53 -18.98 -0.17
C ILE A 20 3.67 -17.85 -1.21
N ILE A 21 4.73 -17.88 -2.04
CA ILE A 21 4.91 -16.90 -3.12
C ILE A 21 3.75 -16.97 -4.12
N ARG A 22 3.29 -18.18 -4.48
CA ARG A 22 2.13 -18.34 -5.37
C ARG A 22 0.84 -17.78 -4.77
N GLU A 23 0.63 -17.98 -3.48
CA GLU A 23 -0.53 -17.41 -2.77
C GLU A 23 -0.48 -15.89 -2.72
N LEU A 24 0.69 -15.31 -2.41
CA LEU A 24 0.89 -13.86 -2.44
C LEU A 24 0.68 -13.27 -3.83
N GLN A 25 1.16 -13.94 -4.86
CA GLN A 25 0.91 -13.53 -6.24
C GLN A 25 -0.56 -13.62 -6.63
N LYS A 26 -1.27 -14.65 -6.15
CA LYS A 26 -2.70 -14.81 -6.39
C LYS A 26 -3.50 -13.71 -5.69
N SER A 27 -3.20 -13.44 -4.43
CA SER A 27 -3.82 -12.33 -3.67
C SER A 27 -3.59 -10.98 -4.34
N ALA A 28 -2.34 -10.68 -4.73
CA ALA A 28 -2.04 -9.43 -5.43
C ALA A 28 -2.74 -9.30 -6.79
N ARG A 29 -2.92 -10.42 -7.53
CA ARG A 29 -3.72 -10.41 -8.77
C ARG A 29 -5.20 -10.11 -8.50
N GLN A 30 -5.74 -10.64 -7.42
CA GLN A 30 -7.13 -10.37 -7.03
C GLN A 30 -7.32 -8.90 -6.64
N GLU A 31 -6.42 -8.35 -5.83
CA GLU A 31 -6.42 -6.93 -5.46
C GLU A 31 -6.31 -6.00 -6.69
N ARG A 32 -5.46 -6.38 -7.67
CA ARG A 32 -5.36 -5.66 -8.96
C ARG A 32 -6.66 -5.71 -9.74
N PHE A 33 -7.32 -6.86 -9.80
CA PHE A 33 -8.59 -7.01 -10.49
C PHE A 33 -9.68 -6.13 -9.85
N GLU A 34 -9.80 -6.14 -8.54
CA GLU A 34 -10.74 -5.28 -7.81
C GLU A 34 -10.48 -3.78 -8.04
N LEU A 35 -9.20 -3.38 -8.15
CA LEU A 35 -8.84 -2.01 -8.50
C LEU A 35 -9.25 -1.62 -9.92
N ILE A 36 -9.11 -2.55 -10.88
CA ILE A 36 -9.54 -2.34 -12.27
C ILE A 36 -11.06 -2.17 -12.31
N GLU A 37 -11.81 -3.04 -11.65
CA GLU A 37 -13.28 -2.93 -11.60
C GLU A 37 -13.73 -1.59 -10.99
N LYS A 38 -13.14 -1.21 -9.86
CA LYS A 38 -13.43 0.10 -9.21
C LYS A 38 -13.10 1.28 -10.12
N ARG A 39 -11.94 1.24 -10.81
CA ARG A 39 -11.57 2.27 -11.79
C ARG A 39 -12.60 2.36 -12.90
N ASP A 40 -12.96 1.22 -13.49
CA ASP A 40 -13.87 1.16 -14.63
C ASP A 40 -15.27 1.64 -14.25
N GLU A 41 -15.74 1.31 -13.06
CA GLU A 41 -17.02 1.81 -12.55
C GLU A 41 -17.00 3.34 -12.37
N LEU A 42 -15.95 3.88 -11.75
CA LEU A 42 -15.79 5.32 -11.60
C LEU A 42 -15.69 6.05 -12.95
N LEU A 43 -14.96 5.49 -13.91
CA LEU A 43 -14.86 6.04 -15.26
C LEU A 43 -16.20 6.01 -15.99
N LYS A 44 -16.95 4.90 -15.92
CA LYS A 44 -18.29 4.78 -16.49
C LYS A 44 -19.22 5.87 -15.97
N ASN A 45 -19.20 6.13 -14.67
CA ASN A 45 -20.02 7.16 -14.04
C ASN A 45 -19.66 8.59 -14.51
N GLN A 46 -18.37 8.87 -14.81
CA GLN A 46 -17.94 10.17 -15.33
C GLN A 46 -18.25 10.35 -16.83
N LEU A 47 -18.27 9.26 -17.59
CA LEU A 47 -18.50 9.28 -19.04
C LEU A 47 -19.97 9.23 -19.44
N LEU A 48 -20.85 8.73 -18.57
CA LEU A 48 -22.26 8.51 -18.89
C LEU A 48 -22.97 9.82 -19.23
N ASN A 49 -23.69 9.80 -20.38
CA ASN A 49 -24.46 10.94 -20.93
C ASN A 49 -23.64 12.20 -21.20
N GLU A 50 -22.33 12.08 -21.37
CA GLU A 50 -21.45 13.19 -21.75
C GLU A 50 -21.15 13.22 -23.25
N THR A 51 -20.83 14.43 -23.74
CA THR A 51 -20.31 14.62 -25.10
C THR A 51 -18.84 14.24 -25.16
N CYS A 52 -18.48 13.37 -26.11
CA CYS A 52 -17.12 12.93 -26.32
C CYS A 52 -16.25 14.06 -26.88
N GLY A 53 -15.07 14.28 -26.29
CA GLY A 53 -14.04 15.18 -26.81
C GLY A 53 -13.16 14.57 -27.91
N GLY A 54 -13.34 13.26 -28.18
CA GLY A 54 -12.54 12.49 -29.15
C GLY A 54 -11.63 11.48 -28.47
N ILE A 55 -12.08 10.23 -28.38
CA ILE A 55 -11.32 9.13 -27.75
C ILE A 55 -10.45 8.47 -28.81
N ARG A 56 -9.14 8.35 -28.50
CA ARG A 56 -8.15 7.72 -29.36
C ARG A 56 -7.45 6.58 -28.65
N ASP A 57 -7.06 5.60 -29.42
CA ASP A 57 -6.21 4.50 -28.97
C ASP A 57 -4.76 4.98 -28.74
N THR A 58 -4.11 4.48 -27.72
CA THR A 58 -2.73 4.83 -27.35
C THR A 58 -1.71 4.26 -28.34
N SER A 59 -1.93 3.02 -28.83
CA SER A 59 -0.99 2.29 -29.68
C SER A 59 -1.09 2.68 -31.15
N THR A 60 -2.33 2.71 -31.67
CA THR A 60 -2.57 2.96 -33.11
C THR A 60 -2.87 4.42 -33.42
N ASN A 61 -3.10 5.27 -32.41
CA ASN A 61 -3.54 6.66 -32.52
C ASN A 61 -4.84 6.84 -33.34
N LYS A 62 -5.55 5.75 -33.63
CA LYS A 62 -6.83 5.78 -34.34
C LYS A 62 -7.92 6.34 -33.43
N THR A 63 -8.84 7.10 -34.05
CA THR A 63 -10.00 7.61 -33.34
C THR A 63 -11.04 6.50 -33.18
N LEU A 64 -11.26 6.07 -31.93
CA LEU A 64 -12.29 5.08 -31.58
C LEU A 64 -13.67 5.71 -31.52
N ILE A 65 -13.79 6.90 -30.92
CA ILE A 65 -15.03 7.64 -30.88
C ILE A 65 -14.76 9.09 -31.32
N LYS A 66 -15.53 9.57 -32.30
CA LYS A 66 -15.42 10.93 -32.81
C LYS A 66 -15.86 11.96 -31.77
N ALA A 67 -15.26 13.14 -31.81
CA ALA A 67 -15.68 14.27 -30.99
C ALA A 67 -17.17 14.63 -31.25
N LYS A 68 -17.81 15.26 -30.27
CA LYS A 68 -19.24 15.66 -30.29
C LYS A 68 -20.22 14.50 -30.38
N THR A 69 -19.78 13.25 -30.07
CA THR A 69 -20.64 12.06 -30.02
C THR A 69 -21.11 11.85 -28.59
N LEU A 70 -22.41 11.60 -28.38
CA LEU A 70 -22.95 11.28 -27.06
C LEU A 70 -22.47 9.89 -26.61
N LEU A 71 -21.93 9.80 -25.40
CA LEU A 71 -21.46 8.56 -24.77
C LEU A 71 -22.60 7.83 -24.09
N ASN A 72 -23.21 6.90 -24.81
CA ASN A 72 -24.26 6.04 -24.29
C ASN A 72 -23.67 4.80 -23.58
N LYS A 73 -24.43 4.20 -22.66
CA LYS A 73 -24.02 3.02 -21.88
C LYS A 73 -23.42 1.90 -22.75
N LYS A 74 -24.00 1.63 -23.93
CA LYS A 74 -23.49 0.60 -24.86
C LYS A 74 -22.07 0.90 -25.36
N ARG A 75 -21.79 2.15 -25.71
CA ARG A 75 -20.45 2.58 -26.20
C ARG A 75 -19.40 2.55 -25.09
N ILE A 76 -19.78 2.93 -23.86
CA ILE A 76 -18.90 2.97 -22.70
C ILE A 76 -18.47 1.54 -22.30
N ILE A 77 -19.37 0.56 -22.37
CA ILE A 77 -19.07 -0.84 -22.03
C ILE A 77 -18.11 -1.47 -23.03
N SER A 78 -18.12 -1.06 -24.29
CA SER A 78 -17.25 -1.61 -25.34
C SER A 78 -15.85 -1.02 -25.36
N LEU A 79 -15.54 -0.07 -24.46
CA LEU A 79 -14.22 0.57 -24.39
C LEU A 79 -13.29 -0.22 -23.46
N ASP A 80 -12.09 -0.51 -23.97
CA ASP A 80 -10.99 -0.93 -23.11
C ASP A 80 -10.23 0.31 -22.62
N TYR A 81 -10.44 0.64 -21.34
CA TYR A 81 -9.86 1.85 -20.77
C TYR A 81 -8.33 1.84 -20.71
N GLU A 82 -7.67 0.68 -20.74
CA GLU A 82 -6.21 0.58 -20.69
C GLU A 82 -5.56 1.02 -22.00
N GLU A 83 -6.24 0.80 -23.11
CA GLU A 83 -5.77 1.19 -24.43
C GLU A 83 -6.05 2.65 -24.79
N LEU A 84 -6.78 3.40 -23.94
CA LEU A 84 -7.16 4.76 -24.26
C LEU A 84 -6.07 5.79 -23.97
N SER A 85 -5.85 6.68 -24.94
CA SER A 85 -4.89 7.77 -24.81
C SER A 85 -5.40 8.88 -23.90
N LEU A 86 -4.60 9.25 -22.90
CA LEU A 86 -4.88 10.37 -21.98
C LEU A 86 -4.33 11.72 -22.51
N LYS A 87 -3.79 11.75 -23.74
CA LYS A 87 -3.23 12.98 -24.33
C LYS A 87 -4.31 13.97 -24.78
N SER A 88 -5.51 13.47 -25.11
CA SER A 88 -6.65 14.29 -25.49
C SER A 88 -7.80 14.11 -24.51
N PRO A 89 -8.62 15.14 -24.27
CA PRO A 89 -9.76 15.03 -23.36
C PRO A 89 -10.81 14.06 -23.93
N TRP A 90 -11.27 13.14 -23.09
CA TRP A 90 -12.30 12.17 -23.48
C TRP A 90 -13.70 12.78 -23.49
N VAL A 91 -13.89 13.84 -22.70
CA VAL A 91 -15.15 14.57 -22.56
C VAL A 91 -14.92 16.07 -22.78
N GLU A 92 -15.93 16.78 -23.27
CA GLU A 92 -15.85 18.22 -23.48
C GLU A 92 -15.87 19.01 -22.16
N SER A 93 -16.48 18.45 -21.10
CA SER A 93 -16.54 19.09 -19.79
C SER A 93 -15.17 19.07 -19.10
N PRO A 94 -14.55 20.26 -18.83
CA PRO A 94 -13.23 20.33 -18.22
C PRO A 94 -13.21 19.78 -16.79
N VAL A 95 -14.31 19.92 -16.04
CA VAL A 95 -14.42 19.41 -14.68
C VAL A 95 -14.42 17.89 -14.66
N LYS A 96 -15.21 17.25 -15.52
CA LYS A 96 -15.25 15.79 -15.63
C LYS A 96 -13.94 15.22 -16.16
N TRP A 97 -13.28 15.92 -17.07
CA TRP A 97 -11.96 15.54 -17.54
C TRP A 97 -10.93 15.54 -16.41
N GLN A 98 -10.90 16.57 -15.56
CA GLN A 98 -10.02 16.58 -14.39
C GLN A 98 -10.31 15.44 -13.43
N ASN A 99 -11.58 15.10 -13.21
CA ASN A 99 -11.95 13.95 -12.40
C ASN A 99 -11.42 12.63 -12.99
N ILE A 100 -11.54 12.44 -14.30
CA ILE A 100 -10.99 11.26 -15.00
C ILE A 100 -9.47 11.17 -14.79
N LEU A 101 -8.74 12.26 -14.97
CA LEU A 101 -7.29 12.30 -14.73
C LEU A 101 -6.93 11.97 -13.27
N ARG A 102 -7.74 12.45 -12.32
CA ARG A 102 -7.57 12.15 -10.89
C ARG A 102 -7.79 10.67 -10.59
N ILE A 103 -8.82 10.04 -11.19
CA ILE A 103 -9.09 8.60 -11.08
C ILE A 103 -7.89 7.81 -11.60
N TRP A 104 -7.37 8.16 -12.78
CA TRP A 104 -6.18 7.50 -13.36
C TRP A 104 -4.92 7.67 -12.51
N LYS A 105 -4.69 8.86 -11.97
CA LYS A 105 -3.54 9.12 -11.08
C LYS A 105 -3.61 8.26 -9.81
N ASN A 106 -4.81 8.17 -9.20
CA ASN A 106 -5.02 7.35 -8.01
C ASN A 106 -4.86 5.86 -8.32
N TYR A 107 -5.42 5.38 -9.44
CA TYR A 107 -5.28 4.01 -9.88
C TYR A 107 -3.81 3.62 -10.06
N ARG A 108 -3.02 4.41 -10.79
CA ARG A 108 -1.59 4.16 -11.00
C ARG A 108 -0.80 4.13 -9.69
N ARG A 109 -1.12 5.03 -8.76
CA ARG A 109 -0.47 5.07 -7.45
C ARG A 109 -0.76 3.80 -6.65
N ASN A 110 -2.02 3.39 -6.59
CA ASN A 110 -2.42 2.20 -5.84
C ASN A 110 -1.85 0.91 -6.47
N LEU A 111 -1.84 0.84 -7.80
CA LEU A 111 -1.23 -0.28 -8.52
C LEU A 111 0.26 -0.41 -8.20
N LYS A 112 1.00 0.70 -8.25
CA LYS A 112 2.42 0.73 -7.88
C LYS A 112 2.63 0.30 -6.43
N GLN A 113 1.77 0.72 -5.50
CA GLN A 113 1.84 0.31 -4.10
C GLN A 113 1.66 -1.20 -3.92
N ILE A 114 0.69 -1.82 -4.61
CA ILE A 114 0.50 -3.29 -4.58
C ILE A 114 1.74 -4.00 -5.11
N GLU A 115 2.33 -3.51 -6.19
CA GLU A 115 3.55 -4.09 -6.77
C GLU A 115 4.74 -3.99 -5.80
N GLU A 116 4.98 -2.82 -5.22
CA GLU A 116 6.05 -2.61 -4.22
C GLU A 116 5.85 -3.48 -2.97
N ASP A 117 4.62 -3.61 -2.49
CA ASP A 117 4.32 -4.41 -1.31
C ASP A 117 4.47 -5.92 -1.59
N LEU A 118 4.09 -6.37 -2.79
CA LEU A 118 4.33 -7.73 -3.24
C LEU A 118 5.84 -8.02 -3.33
N GLU A 119 6.61 -7.13 -3.94
CA GLU A 119 8.07 -7.26 -4.05
C GLU A 119 8.73 -7.31 -2.67
N LYS A 120 8.34 -6.43 -1.74
CA LYS A 120 8.86 -6.43 -0.36
C LYS A 120 8.55 -7.73 0.37
N LYS A 121 7.32 -8.27 0.23
CA LYS A 121 6.93 -9.55 0.83
C LYS A 121 7.73 -10.71 0.26
N ILE A 122 7.89 -10.77 -1.07
CA ILE A 122 8.69 -11.80 -1.75
C ILE A 122 10.16 -11.68 -1.36
N PHE A 123 10.71 -10.46 -1.30
CA PHE A 123 12.09 -10.21 -0.89
C PHE A 123 12.35 -10.73 0.54
N LYS A 124 11.48 -10.38 1.50
CA LYS A 124 11.58 -10.89 2.88
C LYS A 124 11.56 -12.42 2.94
N LEU A 125 10.69 -13.05 2.14
CA LEU A 125 10.64 -14.51 2.06
C LEU A 125 11.92 -15.11 1.48
N ARG A 126 12.53 -14.48 0.48
CA ARG A 126 13.74 -14.99 -0.19
C ARG A 126 15.00 -14.80 0.63
N VAL A 127 15.17 -13.62 1.22
CA VAL A 127 16.38 -13.27 1.98
C VAL A 127 16.39 -13.99 3.33
N GLY A 128 15.20 -14.12 3.99
CA GLY A 128 15.12 -14.61 5.36
C GLY A 128 15.77 -13.65 6.34
N ASP A 129 15.94 -14.12 7.56
CA ASP A 129 16.58 -13.32 8.61
C ASP A 129 18.09 -13.58 8.59
N GLU A 130 18.89 -12.51 8.63
CA GLU A 130 20.35 -12.57 8.77
C GLU A 130 20.70 -12.92 10.23
N LEU A 131 20.94 -14.19 10.47
CA LEU A 131 21.42 -14.68 11.76
C LEU A 131 22.93 -14.91 11.73
N GLN A 132 23.59 -14.72 12.87
CA GLN A 132 25.01 -15.01 13.01
C GLN A 132 25.33 -16.47 12.67
N GLN A 133 26.57 -16.72 12.26
CA GLN A 133 27.01 -18.07 11.90
C GLN A 133 26.85 -19.03 13.07
N GLY A 134 26.18 -20.15 12.86
CA GLY A 134 25.89 -21.14 13.93
C GLY A 134 24.56 -20.94 14.66
N VAL A 135 23.90 -19.80 14.52
CA VAL A 135 22.58 -19.56 15.12
C VAL A 135 21.49 -20.07 14.18
N MET A 136 20.65 -20.98 14.65
CA MET A 136 19.52 -21.54 13.89
C MET A 136 18.25 -20.73 14.10
N LYS A 137 17.99 -20.29 15.32
CA LYS A 137 16.82 -19.50 15.71
C LYS A 137 17.22 -18.48 16.76
N LEU A 138 16.67 -17.29 16.67
CA LEU A 138 16.82 -16.22 17.65
C LEU A 138 15.43 -15.73 18.05
N ALA A 139 15.15 -15.76 19.35
CA ALA A 139 13.95 -15.16 19.90
C ALA A 139 14.32 -13.90 20.71
N LYS A 140 13.78 -12.75 20.34
CA LYS A 140 13.85 -11.52 21.12
C LYS A 140 12.55 -11.35 21.89
N VAL A 141 12.63 -11.37 23.22
CA VAL A 141 11.46 -11.20 24.09
C VAL A 141 11.54 -9.83 24.75
N TYR A 142 10.56 -8.99 24.47
CA TYR A 142 10.44 -7.68 25.08
C TYR A 142 9.44 -7.76 26.23
N ILE A 143 9.89 -7.44 27.45
CA ILE A 143 9.06 -7.47 28.65
C ILE A 143 8.90 -6.05 29.18
N ALA A 144 7.66 -5.58 29.29
CA ALA A 144 7.33 -4.35 29.97
C ALA A 144 6.90 -4.66 31.41
N GLN A 145 7.58 -4.09 32.37
CA GLN A 145 7.25 -4.22 33.80
C GLN A 145 7.02 -2.86 34.42
N LYS A 146 5.88 -2.69 35.07
CA LYS A 146 5.59 -1.49 35.88
C LYS A 146 6.21 -1.67 37.25
N ARG A 147 7.15 -0.78 37.62
CA ARG A 147 7.78 -0.74 38.95
C ARG A 147 7.38 0.56 39.65
N LYS A 148 7.10 0.50 40.94
CA LYS A 148 6.92 1.69 41.75
C LYS A 148 8.27 2.33 42.02
N VAL A 149 8.33 3.64 41.89
CA VAL A 149 9.51 4.43 42.22
C VAL A 149 9.67 4.48 43.74
N SER A 150 10.88 4.29 44.24
CA SER A 150 11.22 4.38 45.66
C SER A 150 12.28 5.45 45.92
N ILE A 151 12.33 5.92 47.16
CA ILE A 151 13.36 6.88 47.59
C ILE A 151 14.74 6.22 47.42
N GLY A 152 15.68 6.93 46.80
CA GLY A 152 17.00 6.39 46.48
C GLY A 152 17.16 5.90 45.04
N ASP A 153 16.07 5.76 44.30
CA ASP A 153 16.15 5.35 42.89
C ASP A 153 16.81 6.41 42.02
N LYS A 154 17.70 5.97 41.13
CA LYS A 154 18.39 6.86 40.18
C LYS A 154 17.53 7.04 38.93
N MET A 155 17.19 8.29 38.62
CA MET A 155 16.40 8.67 37.47
C MET A 155 17.18 9.59 36.56
N ALA A 156 16.89 9.54 35.26
CA ALA A 156 17.51 10.39 34.26
C ALA A 156 16.48 10.85 33.21
N GLY A 157 16.60 12.11 32.81
CA GLY A 157 15.85 12.66 31.69
C GLY A 157 16.52 12.35 30.35
N ARG A 158 15.86 12.72 29.24
CA ARG A 158 16.34 12.50 27.86
C ARG A 158 17.62 13.29 27.51
N HIS A 159 17.92 14.37 28.24
CA HIS A 159 19.04 15.24 27.99
C HIS A 159 20.25 15.00 28.92
N GLY A 160 20.32 13.81 29.54
CA GLY A 160 21.46 13.44 30.39
C GLY A 160 21.41 14.00 31.82
N ASN A 161 20.37 14.75 32.18
CA ASN A 161 20.11 15.18 33.56
C ASN A 161 19.79 13.97 34.43
N LYS A 162 20.68 13.64 35.34
CA LYS A 162 20.54 12.50 36.28
C LYS A 162 20.35 12.97 37.68
N GLY A 163 19.51 12.32 38.43
CA GLY A 163 19.22 12.63 39.83
C GLY A 163 18.81 11.38 40.61
N ILE A 164 18.72 11.51 41.92
CA ILE A 164 18.23 10.49 42.83
C ILE A 164 16.94 10.99 43.45
N VAL A 165 15.94 10.09 43.53
CA VAL A 165 14.67 10.42 44.18
C VAL A 165 14.90 10.59 45.67
N SER A 166 14.72 11.80 46.18
CA SER A 166 14.93 12.17 47.58
C SER A 166 13.66 12.01 48.42
N ILE A 167 12.49 12.32 47.82
CA ILE A 167 11.20 12.28 48.50
C ILE A 167 10.10 11.91 47.49
N ILE A 168 9.05 11.29 47.98
CA ILE A 168 7.81 11.02 47.24
C ILE A 168 6.67 11.68 48.02
N VAL A 169 5.99 12.63 47.39
CA VAL A 169 4.90 13.38 47.94
C VAL A 169 3.64 13.24 47.07
N PRO A 170 2.44 13.48 47.63
CA PRO A 170 1.20 13.60 46.84
C PRO A 170 1.33 14.71 45.78
N GLU A 171 0.54 14.64 44.72
CA GLU A 171 0.55 15.60 43.63
C GLU A 171 0.25 17.03 44.08
N GLU A 172 -0.57 17.17 45.13
CA GLU A 172 -0.94 18.46 45.73
C GLU A 172 0.25 19.19 46.40
N ASP A 173 1.26 18.43 46.82
CA ASP A 173 2.44 18.95 47.53
C ASP A 173 3.67 19.10 46.59
N MET A 174 3.49 18.83 45.29
CA MET A 174 4.53 19.00 44.28
C MET A 174 4.69 20.48 43.95
N PRO A 175 5.95 21.02 43.84
CA PRO A 175 6.24 22.41 43.51
C PRO A 175 5.86 22.78 42.06
#